data_286f88f6aa09f6e96062a84c7cdb23fa
#
_entry.id   286f88f6aa09f6e96062a84c7cdb23fa
#
_cell.length_a   1.000
_cell.length_b   1.000
_cell.length_c   1.000
_cell.angle_alpha   90.00
_cell.angle_beta   90.00
_cell.angle_gamma   90.00
#
_symmetry.space_group_name_H-M   'P 1'
#
loop_
_entity.id
_entity.type
_entity.pdbx_description
1 polymer ?
#
loop_
_entity_poly.entity_id
_entity_poly.type
_entity_poly.pdbx_seq_one_letter_code
_entity_poly.pdbx_strand_id
1 'polypeptide(L)'
;AYNLPTRETTESVFGPEHFDKVWHMGRLAMAEDAPRNSESRLISLSLKMIQAEHSETWGVLTYAATDVGHVGYVYQATNALYTGTGGDSHYFVDGAGKRRSTYLTGKGVSKGRAAEMGWTHHEGGPKHRYLYILGSKTQRRQRRALLRLPTLPYPKAATKPDEATT
;
A
#
# COMPACT_ATOMS: atom_id res chain seq x y z
N ALA A 1 3.94 -8.96 3.75
CA ALA A 1 3.60 -8.83 5.16
C ALA A 1 2.30 -8.06 5.33
N TYR A 2 1.46 -8.51 6.26
CA TYR A 2 0.19 -7.88 6.63
C TYR A 2 0.28 -7.37 8.06
N ASN A 3 -0.38 -6.26 8.35
CA ASN A 3 -0.47 -5.66 9.69
C ASN A 3 -1.80 -4.90 9.83
N LEU A 4 -2.13 -4.52 11.06
CA LEU A 4 -3.24 -3.60 11.30
C LEU A 4 -2.77 -2.17 10.99
N PRO A 5 -3.53 -1.42 10.18
CA PRO A 5 -3.24 0.01 9.95
C PRO A 5 -3.54 0.83 11.21
N THR A 6 -3.23 2.12 11.17
CA THR A 6 -3.67 3.04 12.23
C THR A 6 -5.20 3.12 12.24
N ARG A 7 -5.77 3.39 13.41
CA ARG A 7 -7.23 3.50 13.59
C ARG A 7 -7.83 4.54 12.65
N GLU A 8 -7.23 5.70 12.52
CA GLU A 8 -7.65 6.76 11.60
C GLU A 8 -7.73 6.26 10.15
N THR A 9 -6.72 5.51 9.71
CA THR A 9 -6.71 4.93 8.36
C THR A 9 -7.86 3.93 8.18
N THR A 10 -8.11 3.06 9.16
CA THR A 10 -9.19 2.06 9.05
C THR A 10 -10.57 2.68 9.09
N GLU A 11 -10.79 3.67 9.97
CA GLU A 11 -12.04 4.43 10.08
C GLU A 11 -12.38 5.17 8.77
N SER A 12 -11.37 5.62 8.04
CA SER A 12 -11.58 6.29 6.75
C SER A 12 -12.15 5.38 5.66
N VAL A 13 -12.07 4.05 5.81
CA VAL A 13 -12.49 3.09 4.78
C VAL A 13 -13.98 2.80 4.85
N PHE A 14 -14.46 2.32 5.99
CA PHE A 14 -15.86 1.89 6.18
C PHE A 14 -16.56 2.60 7.34
N GLY A 15 -15.89 3.51 8.02
CA GLY A 15 -16.41 4.23 9.19
C GLY A 15 -15.85 3.71 10.51
N PRO A 16 -16.02 4.51 11.59
CA PRO A 16 -15.46 4.22 12.90
C PRO A 16 -16.03 2.95 13.53
N GLU A 17 -17.25 2.57 13.18
CA GLU A 17 -17.92 1.35 13.64
C GLU A 17 -17.32 0.06 13.06
N HIS A 18 -16.48 0.18 12.02
CA HIS A 18 -15.85 -0.92 11.29
C HIS A 18 -14.32 -0.83 11.25
N PHE A 19 -13.72 -0.10 12.20
CA PHE A 19 -12.27 0.16 12.22
C PHE A 19 -11.42 -1.12 12.30
N ASP A 20 -11.94 -2.18 12.91
CA ASP A 20 -11.28 -3.48 13.09
C ASP A 20 -11.39 -4.41 11.86
N LYS A 21 -12.12 -3.99 10.81
CA LYS A 21 -12.42 -4.80 9.62
C LYS A 21 -11.42 -4.64 8.49
N VAL A 22 -10.37 -3.82 8.66
CA VAL A 22 -9.43 -3.49 7.60
C VAL A 22 -8.01 -3.86 7.99
N TRP A 23 -7.36 -4.65 7.13
CA TRP A 23 -5.94 -4.95 7.25
C TRP A 23 -5.12 -4.14 6.24
N HIS A 24 -3.83 -4.06 6.47
CA HIS A 24 -2.88 -3.41 5.59
C HIS A 24 -1.85 -4.41 5.06
N MET A 25 -1.73 -4.52 3.75
CA MET A 25 -0.62 -5.20 3.11
C MET A 25 0.54 -4.20 2.97
N GLY A 26 1.42 -4.21 3.98
CA GLY A 26 2.48 -3.21 4.13
C GLY A 26 3.70 -3.47 3.26
N ARG A 27 3.93 -4.72 2.84
CA ARG A 27 5.08 -5.07 2.01
C ARG A 27 4.79 -6.26 1.12
N LEU A 28 5.07 -6.09 -0.16
CA LEU A 28 5.17 -7.15 -1.15
C LEU A 28 6.62 -7.18 -1.64
N ALA A 29 7.26 -8.32 -1.56
CA ALA A 29 8.61 -8.53 -2.07
C ALA A 29 8.72 -9.96 -2.59
N MET A 30 9.40 -10.12 -3.71
CA MET A 30 9.70 -11.41 -4.35
C MET A 30 11.20 -11.51 -4.56
N ALA A 31 11.72 -12.72 -4.74
CA ALA A 31 13.07 -12.94 -5.21
C ALA A 31 13.20 -12.46 -6.67
N GLU A 32 14.38 -12.01 -7.05
CA GLU A 32 14.63 -11.46 -8.40
C GLU A 32 14.40 -12.48 -9.51
N ASP A 33 14.64 -13.77 -9.22
CA ASP A 33 14.44 -14.91 -10.10
C ASP A 33 13.02 -15.49 -10.07
N ALA A 34 12.09 -14.85 -9.34
CA ALA A 34 10.73 -15.34 -9.23
C ALA A 34 10.04 -15.36 -10.61
N PRO A 35 9.30 -16.44 -10.93
CA PRO A 35 8.59 -16.55 -12.20
C PRO A 35 7.63 -15.38 -12.44
N ARG A 36 7.39 -15.06 -13.70
CA ARG A 36 6.43 -14.02 -14.09
C ARG A 36 5.07 -14.23 -13.40
N ASN A 37 4.44 -13.16 -12.97
CA ASN A 37 3.16 -13.12 -12.25
C ASN A 37 3.17 -13.73 -10.83
N SER A 38 4.34 -14.05 -10.25
CA SER A 38 4.44 -14.57 -8.89
C SER A 38 3.84 -13.61 -7.86
N GLU A 39 4.03 -12.30 -8.03
CA GLU A 39 3.46 -11.28 -7.14
C GLU A 39 1.93 -11.29 -7.13
N SER A 40 1.29 -11.31 -8.30
CA SER A 40 -0.17 -11.35 -8.41
C SER A 40 -0.76 -12.67 -7.88
N ARG A 41 -0.04 -13.79 -8.07
CA ARG A 41 -0.41 -15.09 -7.47
C ARG A 41 -0.30 -15.05 -5.95
N LEU A 42 0.80 -14.50 -5.42
CA LEU A 42 0.99 -14.36 -3.97
C LEU A 42 -0.12 -13.49 -3.34
N ILE A 43 -0.46 -12.36 -3.96
CA ILE A 43 -1.57 -11.52 -3.52
C ILE A 43 -2.86 -12.33 -3.51
N SER A 44 -3.19 -12.98 -4.61
CA SER A 44 -4.45 -13.72 -4.75
C SER A 44 -4.58 -14.86 -3.75
N LEU A 45 -3.50 -15.60 -3.49
CA LEU A 45 -3.48 -16.68 -2.51
C LEU A 45 -3.59 -16.16 -1.09
N SER A 46 -2.82 -15.12 -0.73
CA SER A 46 -2.84 -14.55 0.61
C SER A 46 -4.18 -13.91 0.96
N LEU A 47 -4.87 -13.26 0.01
CA LEU A 47 -6.22 -12.74 0.22
C LEU A 47 -7.25 -13.86 0.45
N LYS A 48 -7.11 -14.99 -0.25
CA LYS A 48 -7.95 -16.19 0.00
C LYS A 48 -7.72 -16.78 1.38
N MET A 49 -6.46 -16.85 1.83
CA MET A 49 -6.10 -17.32 3.17
C MET A 49 -6.69 -16.39 4.24
N ILE A 50 -6.51 -15.07 4.10
CA ILE A 50 -7.12 -14.10 5.02
C ILE A 50 -8.64 -14.29 5.08
N GLN A 51 -9.30 -14.46 3.94
CA GLN A 51 -10.75 -14.65 3.91
C GLN A 51 -11.19 -15.96 4.58
N ALA A 52 -10.39 -17.02 4.51
CA ALA A 52 -10.68 -18.32 5.11
C ALA A 52 -10.45 -18.30 6.62
N GLU A 53 -9.38 -17.68 7.09
CA GLU A 53 -8.96 -17.69 8.49
C GLU A 53 -9.51 -16.50 9.29
N HIS A 54 -9.79 -15.38 8.62
CA HIS A 54 -10.22 -14.09 9.18
C HIS A 54 -11.45 -13.57 8.45
N SER A 55 -12.55 -14.31 8.52
CA SER A 55 -13.81 -13.99 7.83
C SER A 55 -14.42 -12.65 8.26
N GLU A 56 -14.05 -12.14 9.43
CA GLU A 56 -14.39 -10.82 9.97
C GLU A 56 -13.68 -9.69 9.24
N THR A 57 -12.58 -9.95 8.48
CA THR A 57 -11.86 -8.94 7.70
C THR A 57 -12.64 -8.60 6.43
N TRP A 58 -12.93 -7.33 6.24
CA TRP A 58 -13.72 -6.84 5.10
C TRP A 58 -12.87 -6.30 3.97
N GLY A 59 -11.72 -5.76 4.30
CA GLY A 59 -10.86 -5.15 3.32
C GLY A 59 -9.38 -5.24 3.64
N VAL A 60 -8.58 -5.13 2.58
CA VAL A 60 -7.13 -5.03 2.68
C VAL A 60 -6.68 -3.81 1.90
N LEU A 61 -6.11 -2.84 2.62
CA LEU A 61 -5.45 -1.68 2.04
C LEU A 61 -4.04 -2.01 1.60
N THR A 62 -3.58 -1.36 0.54
CA THR A 62 -2.18 -1.37 0.13
C THR A 62 -1.84 -0.07 -0.59
N TYR A 63 -0.55 0.23 -0.68
CA TYR A 63 -0.06 1.48 -1.23
C TYR A 63 1.07 1.26 -2.22
N ALA A 64 1.07 2.03 -3.30
CA ALA A 64 2.20 2.13 -4.22
C ALA A 64 2.85 3.52 -4.11
N ALA A 65 4.16 3.56 -3.94
CA ALA A 65 4.91 4.79 -3.75
C ALA A 65 5.01 5.57 -5.06
N THR A 66 4.60 6.83 -5.06
CA THR A 66 4.64 7.69 -6.26
C THR A 66 6.03 8.28 -6.51
N ASP A 67 6.81 8.46 -5.44
CA ASP A 67 8.16 9.04 -5.48
C ASP A 67 9.18 8.21 -6.30
N VAL A 68 8.85 6.96 -6.57
CA VAL A 68 9.63 6.05 -7.44
C VAL A 68 8.87 5.69 -8.73
N GLY A 69 7.84 6.46 -9.06
CA GLY A 69 7.04 6.28 -10.29
C GLY A 69 6.14 5.05 -10.32
N HIS A 70 5.92 4.41 -9.18
CA HIS A 70 5.07 3.23 -9.11
C HIS A 70 3.59 3.61 -9.14
N VAL A 71 2.87 3.11 -10.11
CA VAL A 71 1.40 3.24 -10.21
C VAL A 71 0.65 2.01 -9.69
N GLY A 72 1.34 1.05 -9.10
CA GLY A 72 0.72 -0.14 -8.50
C GLY A 72 0.14 -1.14 -9.52
N TYR A 73 0.82 -1.38 -10.63
CA TYR A 73 0.36 -2.33 -11.67
C TYR A 73 -0.06 -3.68 -11.14
N VAL A 74 0.65 -4.25 -10.16
CA VAL A 74 0.30 -5.54 -9.58
C VAL A 74 -1.05 -5.50 -8.87
N TYR A 75 -1.39 -4.38 -8.23
CA TYR A 75 -2.68 -4.19 -7.57
C TYR A 75 -3.81 -3.99 -8.57
N GLN A 76 -3.54 -3.30 -9.68
CA GLN A 76 -4.47 -3.15 -10.80
C GLN A 76 -4.73 -4.52 -11.45
N ALA A 77 -3.67 -5.30 -11.73
CA ALA A 77 -3.75 -6.64 -12.30
C ALA A 77 -4.50 -7.65 -11.42
N THR A 78 -4.58 -7.40 -10.12
CA THR A 78 -5.33 -8.21 -9.15
C THR A 78 -6.68 -7.61 -8.76
N ASN A 79 -7.17 -6.64 -9.53
CA ASN A 79 -8.50 -6.01 -9.40
C ASN A 79 -8.74 -5.29 -8.05
N ALA A 80 -7.70 -4.71 -7.45
CA ALA A 80 -7.87 -3.81 -6.32
C ALA A 80 -8.60 -2.54 -6.76
N LEU A 81 -9.51 -2.02 -5.94
CA LEU A 81 -10.13 -0.71 -6.20
C LEU A 81 -9.08 0.38 -5.98
N TYR A 82 -8.94 1.29 -6.93
CA TYR A 82 -8.14 2.48 -6.72
C TYR A 82 -8.99 3.53 -5.99
N THR A 83 -8.49 4.00 -4.86
CA THR A 83 -9.23 4.92 -3.99
C THR A 83 -8.56 6.28 -3.84
N GLY A 84 -7.74 6.66 -4.83
CA GLY A 84 -7.01 7.92 -4.85
C GLY A 84 -5.63 7.81 -4.19
N THR A 85 -5.12 8.93 -3.76
CA THR A 85 -3.85 9.00 -3.01
C THR A 85 -4.13 9.16 -1.52
N GLY A 86 -3.18 8.79 -0.70
CA GLY A 86 -3.27 8.96 0.75
C GLY A 86 -1.95 8.62 1.43
N GLY A 87 -1.77 9.22 2.61
CA GLY A 87 -0.60 9.01 3.44
C GLY A 87 0.67 9.57 2.78
N ASP A 88 1.16 10.68 3.31
CA ASP A 88 2.47 11.18 2.91
C ASP A 88 3.54 10.22 3.41
N SER A 89 4.48 9.89 2.54
CA SER A 89 5.63 9.12 2.96
C SER A 89 6.75 10.04 3.38
N HIS A 90 7.55 9.59 4.34
CA HIS A 90 8.83 10.20 4.63
C HIS A 90 9.90 9.12 4.71
N TYR A 91 11.13 9.50 4.49
CA TYR A 91 12.29 8.62 4.57
C TYR A 91 13.51 9.40 5.02
N PHE A 92 14.54 8.69 5.40
CA PHE A 92 15.82 9.28 5.74
C PHE A 92 16.86 8.90 4.70
N VAL A 93 17.85 9.76 4.54
CA VAL A 93 19.03 9.51 3.68
C VAL A 93 20.27 9.69 4.55
N ASP A 94 21.18 8.72 4.53
CA ASP A 94 22.44 8.81 5.27
C ASP A 94 23.48 9.66 4.53
N GLY A 95 24.64 9.89 5.18
CA GLY A 95 25.73 10.67 4.62
C GLY A 95 26.34 10.07 3.33
N ALA A 96 26.07 8.82 3.02
CA ALA A 96 26.47 8.15 1.78
C ALA A 96 25.39 8.24 0.67
N GLY A 97 24.29 8.97 0.91
CA GLY A 97 23.17 9.10 -0.04
C GLY A 97 22.22 7.90 -0.07
N LYS A 98 22.36 6.94 0.84
CA LYS A 98 21.53 5.74 0.87
C LYS A 98 20.25 5.99 1.64
N ARG A 99 19.09 5.61 1.02
CA ARG A 99 17.78 5.65 1.69
C ARG A 99 17.73 4.67 2.85
N ARG A 100 17.29 5.15 4.00
CA ARG A 100 17.19 4.41 5.25
C ARG A 100 15.74 4.20 5.65
N SER A 101 15.49 3.09 6.35
CA SER A 101 14.16 2.78 6.89
C SER A 101 13.77 3.80 7.97
N THR A 102 12.49 4.15 8.00
CA THR A 102 11.88 4.89 9.11
C THR A 102 11.73 4.07 10.39
N TYR A 103 12.09 2.78 10.34
CA TYR A 103 12.08 1.86 11.47
C TYR A 103 13.43 1.18 11.62
N LEU A 104 13.97 1.21 12.84
CA LEU A 104 15.13 0.42 13.24
C LEU A 104 14.71 -0.53 14.37
N THR A 105 15.00 -1.81 14.22
CA THR A 105 14.71 -2.84 15.24
C THR A 105 13.25 -2.81 15.74
N GLY A 106 12.30 -2.58 14.83
CA GLY A 106 10.87 -2.52 15.14
C GLY A 106 10.39 -1.19 15.78
N LYS A 107 11.28 -0.22 16.01
CA LYS A 107 10.92 1.09 16.55
C LYS A 107 11.03 2.17 15.47
N GLY A 108 10.06 3.09 15.46
CA GLY A 108 10.11 4.26 14.59
C GLY A 108 11.33 5.15 14.89
N VAL A 109 11.95 5.66 13.84
CA VAL A 109 13.07 6.60 13.95
C VAL A 109 12.50 8.02 13.96
N SER A 110 12.69 8.75 15.07
CA SER A 110 12.32 10.16 15.14
C SER A 110 13.29 11.03 14.31
N LYS A 111 12.85 12.21 13.91
CA LYS A 111 13.72 13.19 13.21
C LYS A 111 14.98 13.52 14.03
N GLY A 112 14.84 13.68 15.35
CA GLY A 112 15.99 13.92 16.25
C GLY A 112 16.98 12.77 16.25
N ARG A 113 16.50 11.54 16.39
CA ARG A 113 17.35 10.34 16.35
C ARG A 113 18.04 10.16 14.99
N ALA A 114 17.36 10.47 13.91
CA ALA A 114 17.93 10.45 12.57
C ALA A 114 19.08 11.47 12.44
N ALA A 115 18.87 12.70 12.94
CA ALA A 115 19.90 13.75 12.93
C ALA A 115 21.15 13.34 13.73
N GLU A 116 20.97 12.74 14.91
CA GLU A 116 22.08 12.19 15.71
C GLU A 116 22.89 11.13 14.96
N MET A 117 22.25 10.40 14.05
CA MET A 117 22.89 9.38 13.18
C MET A 117 23.45 9.97 11.89
N GLY A 118 23.40 11.28 11.70
CA GLY A 118 23.85 11.96 10.48
C GLY A 118 22.91 11.73 9.28
N TRP A 119 21.64 11.40 9.53
CA TRP A 119 20.65 11.18 8.48
C TRP A 119 19.81 12.43 8.23
N THR A 120 19.56 12.73 6.98
CA THR A 120 18.69 13.82 6.55
C THR A 120 17.27 13.30 6.33
N HIS A 121 16.27 14.02 6.87
CA HIS A 121 14.86 13.75 6.64
C HIS A 121 14.43 14.27 5.28
N HIS A 122 13.69 13.44 4.54
CA HIS A 122 13.06 13.79 3.27
C HIS A 122 11.57 13.47 3.32
N GLU A 123 10.77 14.36 2.77
CA GLU A 123 9.36 14.10 2.53
C GLU A 123 9.23 13.38 1.20
N GLY A 124 8.50 12.28 1.20
CA GLY A 124 8.10 11.56 0.00
C GLY A 124 6.75 12.06 -0.48
N GLY A 125 6.43 11.77 -1.74
CA GLY A 125 5.12 12.09 -2.29
C GLY A 125 3.99 11.25 -1.67
N PRO A 126 2.73 11.64 -1.96
CA PRO A 126 1.57 10.83 -1.61
C PRO A 126 1.67 9.45 -2.25
N LYS A 127 1.02 8.45 -1.66
CA LYS A 127 1.01 7.08 -2.19
C LYS A 127 -0.31 6.79 -2.87
N HIS A 128 -0.28 6.09 -4.00
CA HIS A 128 -1.49 5.52 -4.59
C HIS A 128 -2.08 4.48 -3.64
N ARG A 129 -3.34 4.65 -3.26
CA ARG A 129 -4.05 3.77 -2.32
C ARG A 129 -4.96 2.82 -3.07
N TYR A 130 -4.83 1.54 -2.76
CA TYR A 130 -5.61 0.45 -3.31
C TYR A 130 -6.33 -0.32 -2.20
N LEU A 131 -7.54 -0.81 -2.50
CA LEU A 131 -8.37 -1.55 -1.56
C LEU A 131 -8.89 -2.84 -2.21
N TYR A 132 -8.66 -3.96 -1.57
CA TYR A 132 -9.36 -5.21 -1.85
C TYR A 132 -10.56 -5.33 -0.92
N ILE A 133 -11.75 -5.57 -1.47
CA ILE A 133 -12.94 -5.90 -0.68
C ILE A 133 -13.09 -7.41 -0.69
N LEU A 134 -13.01 -8.03 0.50
CA LEU A 134 -13.08 -9.47 0.70
C LEU A 134 -14.52 -9.95 0.86
N GLY A 135 -14.73 -11.26 0.81
CA GLY A 135 -16.03 -11.90 1.02
C GLY A 135 -16.67 -12.47 -0.25
N SER A 136 -17.82 -13.11 -0.09
CA SER A 136 -18.66 -13.59 -1.19
C SER A 136 -19.13 -12.43 -2.08
N LYS A 137 -19.67 -12.72 -3.24
CA LYS A 137 -20.21 -11.69 -4.16
C LYS A 137 -21.22 -10.77 -3.47
N THR A 138 -22.13 -11.34 -2.68
CA THR A 138 -23.13 -10.57 -1.91
C THR A 138 -22.47 -9.70 -0.84
N GLN A 139 -21.57 -10.26 -0.05
CA GLN A 139 -20.84 -9.52 0.99
C GLN A 139 -20.02 -8.36 0.39
N ARG A 140 -19.31 -8.61 -0.71
CA ARG A 140 -18.54 -7.54 -1.39
C ARG A 140 -19.44 -6.41 -1.87
N ARG A 141 -20.64 -6.73 -2.38
CA ARG A 141 -21.61 -5.70 -2.78
C ARG A 141 -22.08 -4.86 -1.59
N GLN A 142 -22.41 -5.52 -0.47
CA GLN A 142 -22.83 -4.84 0.78
C GLN A 142 -21.69 -3.96 1.34
N ARG A 143 -20.49 -4.53 1.45
CA ARG A 143 -19.30 -3.81 1.95
C ARG A 143 -18.92 -2.62 1.07
N ARG A 144 -19.09 -2.77 -0.26
CA ARG A 144 -18.85 -1.68 -1.20
C ARG A 144 -19.86 -0.53 -1.03
N ALA A 145 -21.09 -0.80 -0.64
CA ALA A 145 -22.09 0.22 -0.34
C ALA A 145 -21.75 1.03 0.93
N LEU A 146 -20.97 0.46 1.84
CA LEU A 146 -20.49 1.13 3.06
C LEU A 146 -19.16 1.85 2.86
N LEU A 147 -18.54 1.76 1.67
CA LEU A 147 -17.24 2.36 1.40
C LEU A 147 -17.35 3.89 1.42
N ARG A 148 -16.52 4.52 2.26
CA ARG A 148 -16.41 5.99 2.37
C ARG A 148 -15.36 6.58 1.43
N LEU A 149 -14.47 5.76 0.93
CA LEU A 149 -13.44 6.18 -0.02
C LEU A 149 -14.00 6.22 -1.45
N PRO A 150 -13.57 7.16 -2.28
CA PRO A 150 -13.94 7.17 -3.70
C PRO A 150 -13.40 5.94 -4.42
N THR A 151 -14.08 5.51 -5.46
CA THR A 151 -13.54 4.56 -6.44
C THR A 151 -13.21 5.33 -7.72
N LEU A 152 -11.97 5.36 -8.09
CA LEU A 152 -11.45 6.17 -9.20
C LEU A 152 -10.87 5.27 -10.30
N PRO A 153 -10.74 5.79 -11.54
CA PRO A 153 -9.99 5.12 -12.59
C PRO A 153 -8.53 4.87 -12.17
N TYR A 154 -7.95 3.79 -12.64
CA TYR A 154 -6.56 3.48 -12.34
C TYR A 154 -5.61 4.57 -12.85
N PRO A 155 -4.59 4.94 -12.05
CA PRO A 155 -3.55 5.84 -12.51
C PRO A 155 -2.75 5.16 -13.63
N LYS A 156 -2.36 5.95 -14.62
CA LYS A 156 -1.44 5.52 -15.68
C LYS A 156 -0.04 5.99 -15.33
N ALA A 157 0.99 5.22 -15.69
CA ALA A 157 2.35 5.73 -15.64
C ALA A 157 2.48 6.95 -16.55
N ALA A 158 3.26 7.93 -16.11
CA ALA A 158 3.67 8.99 -17.04
C ALA A 158 4.40 8.33 -18.21
N THR A 159 3.99 8.64 -19.43
CA THR A 159 4.72 8.23 -20.63
C THR A 159 6.11 8.84 -20.50
N LYS A 160 7.17 8.01 -20.53
CA LYS A 160 8.52 8.56 -20.66
C LYS A 160 8.51 9.40 -21.93
N PRO A 161 8.99 10.66 -21.88
CA PRO A 161 9.24 11.38 -23.12
C PRO A 161 10.17 10.49 -23.96
N ASP A 162 9.79 10.25 -25.21
CA ASP A 162 10.64 9.54 -26.15
C ASP A 162 12.04 10.15 -26.07
N GLU A 163 13.04 9.33 -25.75
CA GLU A 163 14.43 9.72 -25.98
C GLU A 163 14.51 10.00 -27.49
N ALA A 164 14.42 11.27 -27.82
CA ALA A 164 14.60 11.73 -29.19
C ALA A 164 15.94 11.18 -29.66
N THR A 165 15.86 10.24 -30.57
CA THR A 165 16.98 9.69 -31.33
C THR A 165 17.75 10.88 -31.93
N THR A 166 18.94 11.06 -31.42
CA THR A 166 19.96 11.96 -32.05
C THR A 166 20.94 11.10 -32.81
#